data_5b804b62c8f77c5a943eb230d1f63d83
#
_entry.id   5b804b62c8f77c5a943eb230d1f63d83
#
_cell.length_a   1.000
_cell.length_b   1.000
_cell.length_c   1.000
_cell.angle_alpha   90.00
_cell.angle_beta   90.00
_cell.angle_gamma   90.00
#
_symmetry.space_group_name_H-M   'P 1'
#
loop_
_entity.id
_entity.type
_entity.pdbx_description
1 polymer ?
#
loop_
_entity_poly.entity_id
_entity_poly.type
_entity_poly.pdbx_seq_one_letter_code
_entity_poly.pdbx_strand_id
1 'polypeptide(L)'
;MRKIFLSILLVAIIVAISTQAFAFSQSSEKLYNGIDVSEWQGNIDFGEVARAGIEVVYIRASEGRGYVDPYFRENYEKAKANGLRTGFYHFLTATNEAEAKEEAEFFVSNIKGLEPDCRLAMDFEVFDGLDVSTINEISRVFLETVEKLSGKECVIYSDAYNARTVFSKELADDYPIWVADYFVEEPESNGKWKFWVGFQYSDRGIINGIDGNVDRDYFTNGVFLNNVSQIPKDTVTDKNQEFKYIRVNRGETLSGIAIKYNTSYQYLARINNIANPNLIYVGQELKVPALGDYKIHDTSHRLYIVRRGNTLTQIAREYGVTIENIVELNGIANPNLIYIGETLRIPTINN
;
A
#
# COMPACT_ATOMS: atom_id res chain seq x y z
N MET A 1 -57.88 -10.18 50.84
CA MET A 1 -56.45 -9.77 50.83
C MET A 1 -55.85 -10.20 49.49
N ARG A 2 -55.77 -9.27 48.55
CA ARG A 2 -55.18 -9.53 47.22
C ARG A 2 -53.66 -9.20 47.29
N LYS A 3 -52.81 -10.19 47.04
CA LYS A 3 -51.37 -9.99 46.91
C LYS A 3 -51.06 -9.49 45.50
N ILE A 4 -50.58 -8.30 45.38
CA ILE A 4 -50.09 -7.71 44.14
C ILE A 4 -48.61 -8.16 43.98
N PHE A 5 -48.33 -8.99 42.97
CA PHE A 5 -46.95 -9.32 42.57
C PHE A 5 -46.43 -8.19 41.66
N LEU A 6 -45.44 -7.49 42.12
CA LEU A 6 -44.71 -6.48 41.36
C LEU A 6 -43.60 -7.21 40.61
N SER A 7 -43.79 -7.43 39.29
CA SER A 7 -42.71 -7.94 38.42
C SER A 7 -41.80 -6.81 38.03
N ILE A 8 -40.56 -6.82 38.52
CA ILE A 8 -39.51 -5.90 38.11
C ILE A 8 -38.92 -6.49 36.82
N LEU A 9 -39.20 -5.84 35.70
CA LEU A 9 -38.57 -6.14 34.41
C LEU A 9 -37.18 -5.48 34.38
N LEU A 10 -36.14 -6.29 34.55
CA LEU A 10 -34.76 -5.85 34.43
C LEU A 10 -34.41 -5.78 32.95
N VAL A 11 -34.42 -4.58 32.34
CA VAL A 11 -33.95 -4.37 30.97
C VAL A 11 -32.42 -4.24 31.02
N ALA A 12 -31.73 -5.31 30.67
CA ALA A 12 -30.30 -5.26 30.46
C ALA A 12 -30.01 -4.54 29.12
N ILE A 13 -29.57 -3.30 29.19
CA ILE A 13 -29.05 -2.58 28.02
C ILE A 13 -27.65 -3.15 27.75
N ILE A 14 -27.55 -4.05 26.78
CA ILE A 14 -26.26 -4.47 26.22
C ILE A 14 -25.78 -3.32 25.35
N VAL A 15 -24.89 -2.50 25.87
CA VAL A 15 -24.10 -1.54 25.08
C VAL A 15 -23.10 -2.38 24.29
N ALA A 16 -23.43 -2.71 23.06
CA ALA A 16 -22.47 -3.24 22.11
C ALA A 16 -21.47 -2.09 21.81
N ILE A 17 -20.34 -2.10 22.47
CA ILE A 17 -19.19 -1.29 22.05
C ILE A 17 -18.71 -1.91 20.76
N SER A 18 -19.19 -1.40 19.61
CA SER A 18 -18.57 -1.69 18.33
C SER A 18 -17.17 -1.07 18.37
N THR A 19 -16.15 -1.88 18.58
CA THR A 19 -14.77 -1.50 18.25
C THR A 19 -14.77 -1.28 16.75
N GLN A 20 -14.89 -0.01 16.32
CA GLN A 20 -14.64 0.33 14.92
C GLN A 20 -13.17 0.01 14.66
N ALA A 21 -12.94 -1.06 13.91
CA ALA A 21 -11.67 -1.28 13.27
C ALA A 21 -11.50 -0.10 12.28
N PHE A 22 -10.63 0.84 12.60
CA PHE A 22 -10.26 1.88 11.64
C PHE A 22 -9.58 1.18 10.48
N ALA A 23 -10.00 1.48 9.26
CA ALA A 23 -9.35 1.00 8.07
C ALA A 23 -7.85 1.37 8.14
N PHE A 24 -6.99 0.40 7.86
CA PHE A 24 -5.56 0.60 7.82
C PHE A 24 -5.22 1.19 6.45
N SER A 25 -5.12 2.52 6.40
CA SER A 25 -5.09 3.28 5.15
C SER A 25 -3.68 3.52 4.65
N GLN A 26 -3.56 3.85 3.37
CA GLN A 26 -2.32 4.34 2.77
C GLN A 26 -1.82 5.64 3.42
N SER A 27 -0.50 5.83 3.48
CA SER A 27 0.13 7.01 4.09
C SER A 27 0.02 8.29 3.24
N SER A 28 -0.28 8.17 1.94
CA SER A 28 -0.49 9.32 1.03
C SER A 28 -1.50 8.97 -0.07
N GLU A 29 -2.04 10.01 -0.74
CA GLU A 29 -3.06 9.84 -1.77
C GLU A 29 -2.54 9.20 -3.06
N LYS A 30 -1.28 9.46 -3.41
CA LYS A 30 -0.68 8.91 -4.61
C LYS A 30 -0.20 7.49 -4.37
N LEU A 31 -0.69 6.56 -5.19
CA LEU A 31 -0.19 5.20 -5.27
C LEU A 31 0.70 5.04 -6.50
N TYR A 32 1.77 4.27 -6.32
CA TYR A 32 2.69 3.84 -7.35
C TYR A 32 2.53 2.33 -7.52
N ASN A 33 2.34 1.89 -8.76
CA ASN A 33 2.33 0.46 -9.05
C ASN A 33 3.74 -0.10 -8.85
N GLY A 34 3.84 -1.18 -8.10
CA GLY A 34 5.09 -1.84 -7.79
C GLY A 34 5.07 -3.33 -8.05
N ILE A 35 6.27 -3.86 -8.01
CA ILE A 35 6.57 -5.28 -7.92
C ILE A 35 7.76 -5.47 -6.99
N ASP A 36 7.90 -6.65 -6.41
CA ASP A 36 9.15 -7.07 -5.84
C ASP A 36 9.66 -8.35 -6.53
N VAL A 37 10.98 -8.45 -6.63
CA VAL A 37 11.64 -9.46 -7.45
C VAL A 37 12.90 -10.01 -6.77
N SER A 38 13.23 -11.23 -7.11
CA SER A 38 14.42 -11.94 -6.69
C SER A 38 14.92 -12.85 -7.81
N GLU A 39 15.80 -13.78 -7.50
CA GLU A 39 16.21 -14.84 -8.45
C GLU A 39 15.06 -15.67 -9.02
N TRP A 40 13.92 -15.73 -8.30
CA TRP A 40 12.77 -16.54 -8.71
C TRP A 40 12.12 -16.06 -10.02
N GLN A 41 12.25 -14.78 -10.35
CA GLN A 41 11.76 -14.23 -11.60
C GLN A 41 12.75 -14.39 -12.76
N GLY A 42 13.98 -14.84 -12.47
CA GLY A 42 15.00 -15.08 -13.49
C GLY A 42 15.35 -13.82 -14.29
N ASN A 43 15.44 -13.95 -15.61
CA ASN A 43 15.79 -12.83 -16.47
C ASN A 43 14.56 -11.97 -16.80
N ILE A 44 14.60 -10.71 -16.41
CA ILE A 44 13.49 -9.75 -16.52
C ILE A 44 13.77 -8.73 -17.63
N ASP A 45 12.78 -8.50 -18.52
CA ASP A 45 12.75 -7.34 -19.43
C ASP A 45 12.11 -6.14 -18.74
N PHE A 46 12.93 -5.32 -18.07
CA PHE A 46 12.46 -4.13 -17.38
C PHE A 46 11.91 -3.04 -18.31
N GLY A 47 12.21 -3.10 -19.60
CA GLY A 47 11.57 -2.24 -20.59
C GLY A 47 10.10 -2.58 -20.79
N GLU A 48 9.74 -3.87 -20.87
CA GLU A 48 8.35 -4.32 -20.88
C GLU A 48 7.67 -4.06 -19.52
N VAL A 49 8.35 -4.30 -18.40
CA VAL A 49 7.84 -4.03 -17.05
C VAL A 49 7.46 -2.54 -16.89
N ALA A 50 8.31 -1.63 -17.33
CA ALA A 50 8.02 -0.19 -17.32
C ALA A 50 6.83 0.17 -18.22
N ARG A 51 6.76 -0.42 -19.42
CA ARG A 51 5.61 -0.25 -20.35
C ARG A 51 4.30 -0.80 -19.78
N ALA A 52 4.37 -1.81 -18.92
CA ALA A 52 3.21 -2.34 -18.20
C ALA A 52 2.73 -1.40 -17.08
N GLY A 53 3.37 -0.25 -16.87
CA GLY A 53 2.96 0.77 -15.91
C GLY A 53 3.49 0.55 -14.50
N ILE A 54 4.51 -0.30 -14.32
CA ILE A 54 5.24 -0.41 -13.06
C ILE A 54 6.12 0.83 -12.89
N GLU A 55 6.15 1.36 -11.68
CA GLU A 55 6.89 2.57 -11.31
C GLU A 55 7.97 2.30 -10.25
N VAL A 56 7.77 1.27 -9.42
CA VAL A 56 8.65 0.90 -8.29
C VAL A 56 8.98 -0.58 -8.36
N VAL A 57 10.25 -0.91 -8.12
CA VAL A 57 10.72 -2.31 -8.03
C VAL A 57 11.54 -2.46 -6.76
N TYR A 58 11.09 -3.33 -5.84
CA TYR A 58 11.95 -3.81 -4.78
C TYR A 58 12.71 -5.05 -5.25
N ILE A 59 14.00 -5.11 -4.94
CA ILE A 59 14.90 -6.16 -5.43
C ILE A 59 15.58 -6.82 -4.23
N ARG A 60 15.49 -8.16 -4.13
CA ARG A 60 16.24 -8.89 -3.11
C ARG A 60 17.74 -8.68 -3.35
N ALA A 61 18.40 -8.09 -2.36
CA ALA A 61 19.85 -7.94 -2.42
C ALA A 61 20.57 -9.14 -1.83
N SER A 62 20.06 -9.65 -0.71
CA SER A 62 20.73 -10.72 0.03
C SER A 62 19.77 -11.42 1.00
N GLU A 63 20.24 -12.57 1.53
CA GLU A 63 19.56 -13.37 2.53
C GLU A 63 20.59 -13.92 3.52
N GLY A 64 20.27 -13.89 4.79
CA GLY A 64 21.14 -14.41 5.83
C GLY A 64 22.53 -13.74 5.81
N ARG A 65 23.55 -14.46 6.31
CA ARG A 65 24.91 -13.93 6.45
C ARG A 65 25.83 -14.18 5.25
N GLY A 66 25.35 -14.78 4.17
CA GLY A 66 26.26 -15.19 3.10
C GLY A 66 25.68 -15.34 1.71
N TYR A 67 24.37 -15.18 1.55
CA TYR A 67 23.74 -15.32 0.25
C TYR A 67 23.47 -13.95 -0.38
N VAL A 68 24.00 -13.73 -1.59
CA VAL A 68 23.69 -12.57 -2.43
C VAL A 68 22.82 -13.07 -3.58
N ASP A 69 21.69 -12.41 -3.82
CA ASP A 69 20.84 -12.78 -4.94
C ASP A 69 21.59 -12.61 -6.27
N PRO A 70 21.68 -13.66 -7.09
CA PRO A 70 22.51 -13.66 -8.29
C PRO A 70 22.05 -12.66 -9.35
N TYR A 71 20.76 -12.27 -9.35
CA TYR A 71 20.22 -11.29 -10.27
C TYR A 71 20.18 -9.85 -9.69
N PHE A 72 20.56 -9.66 -8.42
CA PHE A 72 20.44 -8.39 -7.72
C PHE A 72 21.02 -7.19 -8.50
N ARG A 73 22.30 -7.29 -8.86
CA ARG A 73 23.02 -6.20 -9.56
C ARG A 73 22.44 -5.94 -10.94
N GLU A 74 22.19 -6.99 -11.68
CA GLU A 74 21.64 -6.92 -13.03
C GLU A 74 20.23 -6.32 -13.02
N ASN A 75 19.36 -6.78 -12.11
CA ASN A 75 18.01 -6.25 -11.95
C ASN A 75 18.04 -4.77 -11.57
N TYR A 76 18.91 -4.36 -10.65
CA TYR A 76 19.06 -2.94 -10.29
C TYR A 76 19.46 -2.09 -11.49
N GLU A 77 20.53 -2.47 -12.22
CA GLU A 77 21.01 -1.72 -13.37
C GLU A 77 19.97 -1.60 -14.47
N LYS A 78 19.30 -2.71 -14.79
CA LYS A 78 18.23 -2.74 -15.81
C LYS A 78 17.01 -1.93 -15.39
N ALA A 79 16.56 -2.02 -14.14
CA ALA A 79 15.44 -1.25 -13.63
C ALA A 79 15.72 0.26 -13.69
N LYS A 80 16.89 0.69 -13.22
CA LYS A 80 17.32 2.10 -13.28
C LYS A 80 17.44 2.60 -14.72
N ALA A 81 18.00 1.80 -15.63
CA ALA A 81 18.13 2.16 -17.05
C ALA A 81 16.77 2.37 -17.73
N ASN A 82 15.71 1.74 -17.24
CA ASN A 82 14.34 1.89 -17.73
C ASN A 82 13.50 2.90 -16.93
N GLY A 83 14.13 3.71 -16.06
CA GLY A 83 13.47 4.80 -15.32
C GLY A 83 12.61 4.35 -14.15
N LEU A 84 12.73 3.10 -13.71
CA LEU A 84 12.03 2.58 -12.54
C LEU A 84 12.72 3.05 -11.25
N ARG A 85 11.92 3.34 -10.23
CA ARG A 85 12.44 3.59 -8.88
C ARG A 85 12.75 2.27 -8.22
N THR A 86 13.88 2.20 -7.53
CA THR A 86 14.38 0.97 -6.95
C THR A 86 14.42 1.02 -5.44
N GLY A 87 14.03 -0.08 -4.79
CA GLY A 87 14.27 -0.39 -3.39
C GLY A 87 15.05 -1.70 -3.26
N PHE A 88 15.66 -1.93 -2.11
CA PHE A 88 16.34 -3.18 -1.81
C PHE A 88 15.77 -3.81 -0.57
N TYR A 89 15.68 -5.14 -0.55
CA TYR A 89 15.32 -5.87 0.63
C TYR A 89 16.34 -6.96 0.99
N HIS A 90 16.37 -7.28 2.25
CA HIS A 90 17.14 -8.37 2.82
C HIS A 90 16.21 -9.35 3.52
N PHE A 91 16.27 -10.62 3.11
CA PHE A 91 15.56 -11.70 3.77
C PHE A 91 16.34 -12.10 5.05
N LEU A 92 15.76 -11.70 6.21
CA LEU A 92 16.40 -11.86 7.51
C LEU A 92 16.15 -13.25 8.07
N THR A 93 17.22 -13.94 8.46
CA THR A 93 17.19 -15.30 9.01
C THR A 93 17.78 -15.41 10.41
N ALA A 94 18.19 -14.29 10.97
CA ALA A 94 18.84 -14.21 12.28
C ALA A 94 17.98 -14.80 13.40
N THR A 95 18.62 -15.52 14.31
CA THR A 95 17.99 -16.15 15.48
C THR A 95 18.38 -15.46 16.79
N ASN A 96 19.25 -14.46 16.74
CA ASN A 96 19.67 -13.63 17.87
C ASN A 96 20.23 -12.28 17.37
N GLU A 97 20.42 -11.35 18.30
CA GLU A 97 20.91 -9.98 18.00
C GLU A 97 22.30 -9.97 17.32
N ALA A 98 23.20 -10.87 17.68
CA ALA A 98 24.54 -10.90 17.07
C ALA A 98 24.44 -11.26 15.58
N GLU A 99 23.63 -12.26 15.24
CA GLU A 99 23.36 -12.63 13.85
C GLU A 99 22.64 -11.53 13.09
N ALA A 100 21.64 -10.87 13.72
CA ALA A 100 20.94 -9.73 13.12
C ALA A 100 21.89 -8.60 12.73
N LYS A 101 22.87 -8.33 13.58
CA LYS A 101 23.90 -7.34 13.28
C LYS A 101 24.80 -7.77 12.13
N GLU A 102 25.25 -9.04 12.12
CA GLU A 102 26.07 -9.59 11.04
C GLU A 102 25.32 -9.55 9.69
N GLU A 103 24.03 -9.90 9.68
CA GLU A 103 23.20 -9.83 8.48
C GLU A 103 22.98 -8.40 7.99
N ALA A 104 22.79 -7.43 8.89
CA ALA A 104 22.71 -6.02 8.56
C ALA A 104 24.01 -5.49 7.94
N GLU A 105 25.17 -5.84 8.53
CA GLU A 105 26.50 -5.50 7.99
C GLU A 105 26.71 -6.13 6.60
N PHE A 106 26.30 -7.39 6.42
CA PHE A 106 26.34 -8.09 5.14
C PHE A 106 25.45 -7.41 4.09
N PHE A 107 24.19 -7.11 4.42
CA PHE A 107 23.26 -6.42 3.53
C PHE A 107 23.83 -5.07 3.06
N VAL A 108 24.25 -4.21 4.01
CA VAL A 108 24.80 -2.90 3.68
C VAL A 108 26.07 -3.01 2.83
N SER A 109 26.93 -4.00 3.08
CA SER A 109 28.13 -4.22 2.27
C SER A 109 27.81 -4.53 0.81
N ASN A 110 26.74 -5.29 0.56
CA ASN A 110 26.29 -5.68 -0.79
C ASN A 110 25.65 -4.55 -1.58
N ILE A 111 25.00 -3.61 -0.91
CA ILE A 111 24.37 -2.45 -1.56
C ILE A 111 25.29 -1.23 -1.65
N LYS A 112 26.50 -1.32 -1.11
CA LYS A 112 27.47 -0.20 -1.09
C LYS A 112 27.73 0.34 -2.49
N GLY A 113 27.59 1.67 -2.62
CA GLY A 113 27.80 2.37 -3.89
C GLY A 113 26.61 2.34 -4.84
N LEU A 114 25.49 1.74 -4.43
CA LEU A 114 24.22 1.83 -5.15
C LEU A 114 23.32 2.92 -4.52
N GLU A 115 22.51 3.52 -5.36
CA GLU A 115 21.59 4.59 -4.96
C GLU A 115 20.13 4.14 -5.16
N PRO A 116 19.54 3.45 -4.17
CA PRO A 116 18.13 3.16 -4.19
C PRO A 116 17.30 4.43 -4.02
N ASP A 117 16.10 4.44 -4.58
CA ASP A 117 15.15 5.54 -4.43
C ASP A 117 14.25 5.35 -3.20
N CYS A 118 14.13 4.10 -2.75
CA CYS A 118 13.22 3.68 -1.68
C CYS A 118 13.98 3.30 -0.41
N ARG A 119 13.25 3.27 0.70
CA ARG A 119 13.73 2.78 2.00
C ARG A 119 14.25 1.35 1.87
N LEU A 120 15.25 1.01 2.69
CA LEU A 120 15.79 -0.34 2.73
C LEU A 120 14.82 -1.23 3.52
N ALA A 121 14.39 -2.35 2.93
CA ALA A 121 13.39 -3.20 3.54
C ALA A 121 14.03 -4.36 4.33
N MET A 122 13.56 -4.51 5.57
CA MET A 122 13.74 -5.72 6.36
C MET A 122 12.58 -6.67 6.05
N ASP A 123 12.88 -7.84 5.54
CA ASP A 123 11.94 -8.92 5.27
C ASP A 123 12.20 -10.05 6.26
N PHE A 124 11.42 -10.10 7.34
CA PHE A 124 11.56 -11.06 8.42
C PHE A 124 10.27 -11.83 8.63
N GLU A 125 10.19 -13.03 8.09
CA GLU A 125 8.99 -13.86 8.05
C GLU A 125 9.14 -15.23 8.73
N VAL A 126 10.37 -15.76 8.82
CA VAL A 126 10.64 -17.09 9.39
C VAL A 126 11.20 -16.93 10.79
N PHE A 127 10.42 -17.30 11.78
CA PHE A 127 10.76 -17.08 13.19
C PHE A 127 11.27 -18.32 13.92
N ASP A 128 11.18 -19.51 13.33
CA ASP A 128 11.73 -20.80 13.80
C ASP A 128 11.68 -21.06 15.33
N GLY A 129 10.53 -20.75 15.94
CA GLY A 129 10.32 -20.95 17.37
C GLY A 129 10.84 -19.85 18.28
N LEU A 130 11.26 -18.71 17.71
CA LEU A 130 11.61 -17.53 18.49
C LEU A 130 10.38 -16.96 19.20
N ASP A 131 10.56 -16.43 20.39
CA ASP A 131 9.52 -15.69 21.08
C ASP A 131 9.42 -14.25 20.53
N VAL A 132 8.27 -13.62 20.79
CA VAL A 132 7.95 -12.27 20.29
C VAL A 132 8.96 -11.21 20.76
N SER A 133 9.50 -11.31 21.99
CA SER A 133 10.53 -10.37 22.48
C SER A 133 11.79 -10.47 21.65
N THR A 134 12.28 -11.67 21.48
CA THR A 134 13.49 -11.96 20.69
C THR A 134 13.35 -11.50 19.23
N ILE A 135 12.19 -11.72 18.59
CA ILE A 135 11.93 -11.24 17.22
C ILE A 135 12.03 -9.73 17.16
N ASN A 136 11.46 -9.01 18.14
CA ASN A 136 11.50 -7.55 18.17
C ASN A 136 12.91 -6.99 18.46
N GLU A 137 13.70 -7.67 19.30
CA GLU A 137 15.09 -7.31 19.56
C GLU A 137 15.95 -7.50 18.31
N ILE A 138 15.84 -8.65 17.64
CA ILE A 138 16.48 -8.94 16.35
C ILE A 138 16.13 -7.86 15.31
N SER A 139 14.84 -7.57 15.16
CA SER A 139 14.35 -6.58 14.20
C SER A 139 14.94 -5.19 14.47
N ARG A 140 14.95 -4.77 15.72
CA ARG A 140 15.52 -3.47 16.12
C ARG A 140 17.01 -3.40 15.84
N VAL A 141 17.78 -4.41 16.23
CA VAL A 141 19.23 -4.46 15.99
C VAL A 141 19.54 -4.42 14.49
N PHE A 142 18.80 -5.16 13.68
CA PHE A 142 18.97 -5.16 12.23
C PHE A 142 18.70 -3.76 11.65
N LEU A 143 17.52 -3.20 11.90
CA LEU A 143 17.09 -1.90 11.35
C LEU A 143 18.02 -0.76 11.77
N GLU A 144 18.35 -0.64 13.05
CA GLU A 144 19.26 0.40 13.56
C GLU A 144 20.69 0.25 12.96
N THR A 145 21.15 -1.00 12.78
CA THR A 145 22.47 -1.23 12.17
C THR A 145 22.48 -0.85 10.69
N VAL A 146 21.43 -1.23 9.94
CA VAL A 146 21.29 -0.85 8.52
C VAL A 146 21.26 0.67 8.38
N GLU A 147 20.44 1.38 9.15
CA GLU A 147 20.35 2.84 9.09
C GLU A 147 21.68 3.52 9.45
N LYS A 148 22.32 3.04 10.52
CA LYS A 148 23.61 3.58 10.98
C LYS A 148 24.72 3.45 9.92
N LEU A 149 24.79 2.30 9.25
CA LEU A 149 25.87 1.99 8.31
C LEU A 149 25.61 2.56 6.90
N SER A 150 24.35 2.57 6.47
CA SER A 150 23.96 3.02 5.13
C SER A 150 23.64 4.51 5.07
N GLY A 151 23.23 5.11 6.19
CA GLY A 151 22.65 6.46 6.23
C GLY A 151 21.29 6.55 5.56
N LYS A 152 20.64 5.44 5.26
CA LYS A 152 19.35 5.35 4.57
C LYS A 152 18.30 4.80 5.51
N GLU A 153 17.10 5.33 5.42
CA GLU A 153 15.96 4.95 6.25
C GLU A 153 15.42 3.57 5.88
N CYS A 154 14.84 2.87 6.87
CA CYS A 154 14.31 1.53 6.70
C CYS A 154 12.77 1.48 6.64
N VAL A 155 12.26 0.36 6.17
CA VAL A 155 10.86 -0.07 6.20
C VAL A 155 10.78 -1.53 6.64
N ILE A 156 9.75 -1.89 7.40
CA ILE A 156 9.47 -3.28 7.76
C ILE A 156 8.51 -3.85 6.71
N TYR A 157 8.90 -4.97 6.06
CA TYR A 157 7.96 -5.80 5.33
C TYR A 157 7.43 -6.90 6.25
N SER A 158 6.12 -7.17 6.17
CA SER A 158 5.48 -8.24 6.92
C SER A 158 4.09 -8.54 6.38
N ASP A 159 3.64 -9.79 6.49
CA ASP A 159 2.23 -10.09 6.32
C ASP A 159 1.35 -9.47 7.41
N ALA A 160 0.06 -9.32 7.13
CA ALA A 160 -0.89 -8.66 8.03
C ALA A 160 -1.06 -9.38 9.38
N TYR A 161 -0.92 -10.71 9.42
CA TYR A 161 -1.01 -11.48 10.66
C TYR A 161 0.19 -11.21 11.58
N ASN A 162 1.40 -11.27 11.06
CA ASN A 162 2.63 -11.01 11.81
C ASN A 162 2.73 -9.54 12.22
N ALA A 163 2.34 -8.61 11.36
CA ALA A 163 2.24 -7.19 11.72
C ALA A 163 1.36 -6.97 12.96
N ARG A 164 0.25 -7.71 13.07
CA ARG A 164 -0.67 -7.63 14.21
C ARG A 164 -0.16 -8.36 15.45
N THR A 165 0.43 -9.54 15.31
CA THR A 165 0.67 -10.46 16.42
C THR A 165 2.11 -10.46 16.93
N VAL A 166 3.08 -10.16 16.08
CA VAL A 166 4.50 -10.32 16.36
C VAL A 166 5.21 -8.99 16.61
N PHE A 167 5.17 -8.07 15.66
CA PHE A 167 5.90 -6.81 15.78
C PHE A 167 5.32 -5.90 16.85
N SER A 168 6.18 -5.22 17.61
CA SER A 168 5.81 -4.38 18.73
C SER A 168 5.28 -3.00 18.30
N LYS A 169 4.60 -2.32 19.21
CA LYS A 169 4.15 -0.94 18.98
C LYS A 169 5.32 0.03 18.85
N GLU A 170 6.40 -0.20 19.58
CA GLU A 170 7.62 0.61 19.55
C GLU A 170 8.29 0.55 18.16
N LEU A 171 8.38 -0.64 17.55
CA LEU A 171 8.87 -0.76 16.17
C LEU A 171 7.93 -0.07 15.18
N ALA A 172 6.62 -0.18 15.39
CA ALA A 172 5.62 0.46 14.55
C ALA A 172 5.62 1.99 14.65
N ASP A 173 6.06 2.56 15.78
CA ASP A 173 6.20 4.00 15.95
C ASP A 173 7.46 4.55 15.27
N ASP A 174 8.52 3.73 15.20
CA ASP A 174 9.81 4.14 14.66
C ASP A 174 9.94 3.87 13.14
N TYR A 175 9.34 2.80 12.64
CA TYR A 175 9.50 2.33 11.27
C TYR A 175 8.17 2.19 10.54
N PRO A 176 8.06 2.66 9.28
CA PRO A 176 6.88 2.43 8.46
C PRO A 176 6.76 0.96 8.06
N ILE A 177 5.58 0.57 7.58
CA ILE A 177 5.29 -0.81 7.15
C ILE A 177 4.96 -0.90 5.66
N TRP A 178 5.52 -1.92 5.01
CA TRP A 178 5.09 -2.51 3.77
C TRP A 178 4.40 -3.83 4.11
N VAL A 179 3.09 -3.87 4.01
CA VAL A 179 2.28 -5.01 4.48
C VAL A 179 1.84 -5.90 3.32
N ALA A 180 1.93 -7.21 3.50
CA ALA A 180 1.34 -8.19 2.59
C ALA A 180 0.00 -8.67 3.14
N ASP A 181 -1.05 -8.58 2.32
CA ASP A 181 -2.37 -9.11 2.64
C ASP A 181 -3.11 -9.43 1.33
N TYR A 182 -3.21 -10.71 1.01
CA TYR A 182 -3.67 -11.13 -0.31
C TYR A 182 -5.18 -11.31 -0.37
N PHE A 183 -5.74 -11.07 -1.56
CA PHE A 183 -7.17 -11.23 -1.86
C PHE A 183 -8.10 -10.25 -1.13
N VAL A 184 -7.57 -9.15 -0.63
CA VAL A 184 -8.32 -8.06 0.00
C VAL A 184 -8.15 -6.75 -0.79
N GLU A 185 -9.10 -5.83 -0.69
CA GLU A 185 -9.01 -4.51 -1.34
C GLU A 185 -8.09 -3.56 -0.57
N GLU A 186 -8.05 -3.70 0.75
CA GLU A 186 -7.21 -2.95 1.68
C GLU A 186 -6.71 -3.90 2.77
N PRO A 187 -5.47 -3.75 3.26
CA PRO A 187 -4.96 -4.64 4.29
C PRO A 187 -5.70 -4.46 5.61
N GLU A 188 -5.83 -5.56 6.37
CA GLU A 188 -6.46 -5.53 7.68
C GLU A 188 -5.68 -4.65 8.67
N SER A 189 -6.44 -3.91 9.50
CA SER A 189 -5.84 -3.12 10.58
C SER A 189 -5.11 -4.01 11.57
N ASN A 190 -3.85 -3.69 11.83
CA ASN A 190 -3.01 -4.39 12.81
C ASN A 190 -3.02 -3.73 14.20
N GLY A 191 -3.67 -2.56 14.35
CA GLY A 191 -3.81 -1.84 15.61
C GLY A 191 -2.53 -1.14 16.11
N LYS A 192 -1.42 -1.21 15.38
CA LYS A 192 -0.12 -0.64 15.74
C LYS A 192 0.31 0.46 14.78
N TRP A 193 0.38 0.17 13.48
CA TRP A 193 0.60 1.17 12.45
C TRP A 193 -0.72 1.87 12.10
N LYS A 194 -0.65 3.16 11.92
CA LYS A 194 -1.80 3.97 11.48
C LYS A 194 -1.97 3.94 9.97
N PHE A 195 -0.83 3.83 9.26
CA PHE A 195 -0.75 3.90 7.81
C PHE A 195 0.27 2.90 7.29
N TRP A 196 0.06 2.42 6.07
CA TRP A 196 1.05 1.66 5.33
C TRP A 196 1.74 2.53 4.26
N VAL A 197 2.98 2.20 3.92
CA VAL A 197 3.75 2.83 2.84
C VAL A 197 3.91 1.92 1.64
N GLY A 198 3.75 0.62 1.83
CA GLY A 198 3.67 -0.42 0.83
C GLY A 198 2.55 -1.40 1.15
N PHE A 199 1.87 -1.90 0.12
CA PHE A 199 0.85 -2.94 0.21
C PHE A 199 1.06 -3.96 -0.89
N GLN A 200 1.57 -5.14 -0.53
CA GLN A 200 1.66 -6.29 -1.43
C GLN A 200 0.32 -7.01 -1.43
N TYR A 201 -0.41 -6.89 -2.52
CA TYR A 201 -1.80 -7.35 -2.61
C TYR A 201 -1.96 -8.69 -3.35
N SER A 202 -0.89 -9.19 -3.98
CA SER A 202 -0.93 -10.45 -4.73
C SER A 202 0.46 -11.06 -4.88
N ASP A 203 0.54 -12.38 -4.75
CA ASP A 203 1.68 -13.25 -5.01
C ASP A 203 1.61 -13.91 -6.41
N ARG A 204 0.64 -13.53 -7.25
CA ARG A 204 0.30 -14.19 -8.53
C ARG A 204 0.11 -13.22 -9.67
N GLY A 205 0.80 -12.09 -9.62
CA GLY A 205 0.76 -11.11 -10.69
C GLY A 205 1.38 -11.65 -11.98
N ILE A 206 0.80 -11.28 -13.12
CA ILE A 206 1.37 -11.51 -14.44
C ILE A 206 1.72 -10.16 -15.03
N ILE A 207 2.99 -9.97 -15.37
CA ILE A 207 3.52 -8.72 -15.92
C ILE A 207 4.31 -9.03 -17.19
N ASN A 208 4.06 -8.28 -18.26
CA ASN A 208 4.88 -8.40 -19.46
C ASN A 208 6.34 -8.10 -19.13
N GLY A 209 7.23 -8.97 -19.59
CA GLY A 209 8.67 -8.87 -19.30
C GLY A 209 9.14 -9.77 -18.16
N ILE A 210 8.22 -10.49 -17.50
CA ILE A 210 8.53 -11.46 -16.44
C ILE A 210 7.88 -12.79 -16.80
N ASP A 211 8.66 -13.87 -16.75
CA ASP A 211 8.15 -15.22 -16.95
C ASP A 211 7.64 -15.78 -15.63
N GLY A 212 6.34 -16.14 -15.59
CA GLY A 212 5.69 -16.66 -14.38
C GLY A 212 5.08 -15.60 -13.48
N ASN A 213 4.91 -15.94 -12.22
CA ASN A 213 4.28 -15.08 -11.24
C ASN A 213 5.28 -14.06 -10.66
N VAL A 214 4.77 -12.90 -10.33
CA VAL A 214 5.49 -11.85 -9.61
C VAL A 214 4.58 -11.19 -8.57
N ASP A 215 5.15 -10.78 -7.46
CA ASP A 215 4.45 -10.06 -6.42
C ASP A 215 4.05 -8.67 -6.89
N ARG A 216 2.84 -8.24 -6.52
CA ARG A 216 2.24 -6.98 -6.95
C ARG A 216 1.99 -6.09 -5.77
N ASP A 217 2.44 -4.84 -5.90
CA ASP A 217 2.43 -3.87 -4.84
C ASP A 217 1.76 -2.57 -5.23
N TYR A 218 1.23 -1.90 -4.22
CA TYR A 218 1.03 -0.47 -4.22
C TYR A 218 2.00 0.19 -3.24
N PHE A 219 2.68 1.24 -3.67
CA PHE A 219 3.52 2.04 -2.80
C PHE A 219 2.99 3.47 -2.70
N THR A 220 3.24 4.12 -1.57
CA THR A 220 2.93 5.52 -1.35
C THR A 220 4.21 6.36 -1.37
N ASN A 221 4.08 7.68 -1.31
CA ASN A 221 5.25 8.56 -1.17
C ASN A 221 6.11 8.26 0.06
N GLY A 222 5.52 7.63 1.09
CA GLY A 222 6.22 7.28 2.33
C GLY A 222 7.32 6.22 2.15
N VAL A 223 7.33 5.51 1.02
CA VAL A 223 8.36 4.51 0.73
C VAL A 223 9.68 5.13 0.26
N PHE A 224 9.66 6.34 -0.29
CA PHE A 224 10.85 6.96 -0.87
C PHE A 224 11.78 7.56 0.19
N LEU A 225 13.09 7.44 -0.04
CA LEU A 225 14.11 8.14 0.72
C LEU A 225 13.94 9.67 0.55
N ASN A 226 14.31 10.43 1.56
CA ASN A 226 14.15 11.90 1.60
C ASN A 226 12.73 12.44 1.71
N ASN A 227 11.74 11.59 2.00
CA ASN A 227 10.36 11.99 2.28
C ASN A 227 10.01 12.02 3.78
N VAL A 228 11.00 12.09 4.68
CA VAL A 228 10.82 12.07 6.16
C VAL A 228 9.89 13.19 6.66
N SER A 229 9.73 14.27 5.90
CA SER A 229 8.81 15.36 6.23
C SER A 229 7.33 15.06 5.92
N GLN A 230 6.99 13.88 5.36
CA GLN A 230 5.63 13.55 4.92
C GLN A 230 4.99 12.33 5.58
N ILE A 231 5.67 11.63 6.49
CA ILE A 231 4.98 10.74 7.42
C ILE A 231 4.33 11.65 8.47
N PRO A 232 3.01 11.68 8.59
CA PRO A 232 2.38 12.55 9.57
C PRO A 232 2.75 12.12 10.98
N LYS A 233 3.76 12.74 11.59
CA LYS A 233 3.81 12.86 13.05
C LYS A 233 2.55 13.61 13.43
N ASP A 234 1.74 13.08 14.33
CA ASP A 234 0.45 13.56 14.85
C ASP A 234 0.26 15.08 14.91
N THR A 235 0.49 15.79 13.82
CA THR A 235 0.08 17.18 13.66
C THR A 235 -0.30 17.40 12.21
N VAL A 236 -1.49 16.94 11.84
CA VAL A 236 -2.17 17.54 10.69
C VAL A 236 -2.55 18.97 11.10
N THR A 237 -1.57 19.85 11.09
CA THR A 237 -1.87 21.26 10.92
C THR A 237 -1.89 21.50 9.41
N ASP A 238 -3.07 21.38 8.87
CA ASP A 238 -3.50 21.75 7.53
C ASP A 238 -3.23 23.25 7.27
N LYS A 239 -1.97 23.66 7.23
CA LYS A 239 -1.62 25.09 7.22
C LYS A 239 -1.63 25.73 5.84
N ASN A 240 -1.83 24.95 4.75
CA ASN A 240 -1.87 25.56 3.40
C ASN A 240 -2.87 24.92 2.42
N GLN A 241 -3.74 23.99 2.83
CA GLN A 241 -4.78 23.51 1.95
C GLN A 241 -6.06 24.30 2.20
N GLU A 242 -6.46 25.13 1.23
CA GLU A 242 -7.75 25.80 1.28
C GLU A 242 -8.86 24.77 1.09
N PHE A 243 -9.85 24.82 1.97
CA PHE A 243 -11.03 23.98 1.89
C PHE A 243 -12.26 24.82 1.61
N LYS A 244 -13.25 24.20 0.97
CA LYS A 244 -14.59 24.74 0.86
C LYS A 244 -15.62 23.72 1.32
N TYR A 245 -16.83 24.17 1.62
CA TYR A 245 -17.93 23.31 2.01
C TYR A 245 -18.92 23.22 0.86
N ILE A 246 -19.41 22.00 0.61
CA ILE A 246 -20.43 21.69 -0.37
C ILE A 246 -21.58 20.95 0.28
N ARG A 247 -22.74 20.90 -0.37
CA ARG A 247 -23.85 20.04 0.04
C ARG A 247 -24.05 18.92 -0.95
N VAL A 248 -24.25 17.71 -0.41
CA VAL A 248 -24.52 16.51 -1.21
C VAL A 248 -25.87 16.66 -1.91
N ASN A 249 -25.89 16.50 -3.22
CA ASN A 249 -27.11 16.51 -4.02
C ASN A 249 -27.69 15.10 -4.16
N ARG A 250 -28.94 15.01 -4.58
CA ARG A 250 -29.59 13.73 -4.83
C ARG A 250 -28.86 12.94 -5.92
N GLY A 251 -28.46 11.72 -5.60
CA GLY A 251 -27.74 10.81 -6.50
C GLY A 251 -26.23 10.97 -6.50
N GLU A 252 -25.68 11.93 -5.76
CA GLU A 252 -24.22 12.01 -5.58
C GLU A 252 -23.73 10.93 -4.60
N THR A 253 -22.55 10.39 -4.89
CA THR A 253 -21.80 9.48 -4.03
C THR A 253 -20.51 10.15 -3.57
N LEU A 254 -19.94 9.69 -2.45
CA LEU A 254 -18.69 10.24 -1.96
C LEU A 254 -17.57 10.09 -2.99
N SER A 255 -17.55 8.97 -3.74
CA SER A 255 -16.61 8.73 -4.84
C SER A 255 -16.80 9.73 -6.00
N GLY A 256 -18.05 9.99 -6.40
CA GLY A 256 -18.37 10.99 -7.43
C GLY A 256 -17.96 12.40 -7.03
N ILE A 257 -18.18 12.76 -5.76
CA ILE A 257 -17.73 14.05 -5.20
C ILE A 257 -16.20 14.12 -5.17
N ALA A 258 -15.53 13.04 -4.75
CA ALA A 258 -14.08 12.97 -4.73
C ALA A 258 -13.45 13.23 -6.11
N ILE A 259 -13.99 12.59 -7.16
CA ILE A 259 -13.57 12.83 -8.55
C ILE A 259 -13.75 14.31 -8.94
N LYS A 260 -14.91 14.90 -8.61
CA LYS A 260 -15.23 16.31 -8.93
C LYS A 260 -14.27 17.30 -8.28
N TYR A 261 -13.71 16.94 -7.11
CA TYR A 261 -12.76 17.79 -6.36
C TYR A 261 -11.33 17.29 -6.42
N ASN A 262 -11.01 16.39 -7.38
CA ASN A 262 -9.69 15.85 -7.63
C ASN A 262 -9.01 15.30 -6.37
N THR A 263 -9.75 14.45 -5.65
CA THR A 263 -9.32 13.83 -4.41
C THR A 263 -9.86 12.39 -4.33
N SER A 264 -9.48 11.64 -3.30
CA SER A 264 -10.02 10.31 -3.05
C SER A 264 -11.25 10.35 -2.14
N TYR A 265 -12.17 9.38 -2.28
CA TYR A 265 -13.31 9.27 -1.38
C TYR A 265 -12.87 8.92 0.06
N GLN A 266 -11.74 8.22 0.22
CA GLN A 266 -11.14 7.93 1.52
C GLN A 266 -10.68 9.22 2.20
N TYR A 267 -10.02 10.12 1.45
CA TYR A 267 -9.65 11.42 1.96
C TYR A 267 -10.87 12.26 2.37
N LEU A 268 -11.91 12.31 1.52
CA LEU A 268 -13.15 12.99 1.87
C LEU A 268 -13.83 12.37 3.09
N ALA A 269 -13.86 11.04 3.20
CA ALA A 269 -14.40 10.36 4.37
C ALA A 269 -13.66 10.76 5.64
N ARG A 270 -12.33 10.78 5.59
CA ARG A 270 -11.47 11.14 6.71
C ARG A 270 -11.68 12.60 7.17
N ILE A 271 -11.58 13.57 6.26
CA ILE A 271 -11.68 15.00 6.63
C ILE A 271 -13.10 15.42 7.05
N ASN A 272 -14.09 14.56 6.77
CA ASN A 272 -15.50 14.77 7.15
C ASN A 272 -15.96 13.81 8.25
N ASN A 273 -15.09 12.98 8.83
CA ASN A 273 -15.41 11.99 9.85
C ASN A 273 -16.53 11.03 9.44
N ILE A 274 -16.55 10.60 8.16
CA ILE A 274 -17.54 9.67 7.62
C ILE A 274 -17.04 8.25 7.85
N ALA A 275 -17.68 7.53 8.78
CA ALA A 275 -17.31 6.17 9.14
C ALA A 275 -17.61 5.14 8.04
N ASN A 276 -18.66 5.34 7.26
CA ASN A 276 -19.03 4.49 6.12
C ASN A 276 -19.07 5.33 4.84
N PRO A 277 -18.06 5.24 3.95
CA PRO A 277 -18.00 6.02 2.71
C PRO A 277 -19.17 5.78 1.75
N ASN A 278 -19.86 4.64 1.88
CA ASN A 278 -21.04 4.32 1.07
C ASN A 278 -22.34 4.96 1.60
N LEU A 279 -22.26 5.68 2.73
CA LEU A 279 -23.42 6.26 3.39
C LEU A 279 -23.25 7.77 3.58
N ILE A 280 -23.67 8.53 2.57
CA ILE A 280 -23.83 9.98 2.66
C ILE A 280 -25.27 10.36 2.35
N TYR A 281 -25.72 11.49 2.89
CA TYR A 281 -27.12 11.90 2.83
C TYR A 281 -27.29 13.17 2.00
N VAL A 282 -28.38 13.26 1.25
CA VAL A 282 -28.75 14.48 0.54
C VAL A 282 -28.86 15.65 1.52
N GLY A 283 -28.19 16.76 1.20
CA GLY A 283 -28.11 17.93 2.07
C GLY A 283 -26.99 17.87 3.11
N GLN A 284 -26.29 16.74 3.26
CA GLN A 284 -25.11 16.65 4.12
C GLN A 284 -24.05 17.64 3.64
N GLU A 285 -23.48 18.40 4.58
CA GLU A 285 -22.37 19.30 4.29
C GLU A 285 -21.06 18.56 4.35
N LEU A 286 -20.26 18.68 3.31
CA LEU A 286 -18.95 18.05 3.20
C LEU A 286 -17.87 19.11 3.01
N LYS A 287 -16.80 19.00 3.79
CA LYS A 287 -15.55 19.69 3.57
C LYS A 287 -14.82 19.05 2.40
N VAL A 288 -14.45 19.82 1.39
CA VAL A 288 -13.72 19.35 0.21
C VAL A 288 -12.53 20.28 -0.07
N PRO A 289 -11.44 19.79 -0.69
CA PRO A 289 -10.33 20.66 -1.10
C PRO A 289 -10.86 21.80 -1.99
N ALA A 290 -10.45 23.04 -1.73
CA ALA A 290 -10.62 24.10 -2.70
C ALA A 290 -9.69 23.80 -3.87
N LEU A 291 -10.22 23.80 -5.10
CA LEU A 291 -9.43 23.58 -6.31
C LEU A 291 -8.33 24.67 -6.39
N GLY A 292 -7.16 24.40 -5.84
CA GLY A 292 -5.94 25.14 -6.13
C GLY A 292 -5.38 24.67 -7.47
N ASP A 293 -4.59 25.52 -8.14
CA ASP A 293 -3.96 25.28 -9.45
C ASP A 293 -3.02 24.05 -9.46
N TYR A 294 -3.59 22.86 -9.29
CA TYR A 294 -2.85 21.62 -9.52
C TYR A 294 -3.03 21.25 -11.00
N LYS A 295 -2.04 21.57 -11.81
CA LYS A 295 -1.98 21.11 -13.19
C LYS A 295 -1.83 19.61 -13.20
N ILE A 296 -2.92 18.89 -13.52
CA ILE A 296 -2.89 17.48 -13.82
C ILE A 296 -2.09 17.31 -15.11
N HIS A 297 -0.93 16.67 -15.02
CA HIS A 297 -0.26 16.12 -16.19
C HIS A 297 -0.89 14.75 -16.49
N ASP A 298 -1.60 14.69 -17.57
CA ASP A 298 -2.27 13.58 -18.23
C ASP A 298 -3.75 13.35 -17.81
N THR A 299 -4.64 14.01 -18.53
CA THR A 299 -6.11 13.86 -18.42
C THR A 299 -6.68 12.80 -19.38
N SER A 300 -5.85 11.99 -20.00
CA SER A 300 -6.29 11.06 -21.05
C SER A 300 -7.05 9.84 -20.54
N HIS A 301 -6.91 9.51 -19.25
CA HIS A 301 -7.57 8.34 -18.68
C HIS A 301 -7.87 8.49 -17.17
N ARG A 302 -8.80 7.65 -16.69
CA ARG A 302 -9.13 7.45 -15.27
C ARG A 302 -8.67 6.06 -14.84
N LEU A 303 -8.30 5.88 -13.57
CA LEU A 303 -7.98 4.57 -13.02
C LEU A 303 -9.24 3.93 -12.44
N TYR A 304 -9.43 2.63 -12.70
CA TYR A 304 -10.52 1.81 -12.19
C TYR A 304 -9.97 0.51 -11.64
N ILE A 305 -10.30 0.19 -10.39
CA ILE A 305 -9.90 -1.08 -9.78
C ILE A 305 -11.03 -2.09 -9.99
N VAL A 306 -10.70 -3.23 -10.60
CA VAL A 306 -11.65 -4.31 -10.89
C VAL A 306 -12.13 -4.94 -9.58
N ARG A 307 -13.44 -4.97 -9.36
CA ARG A 307 -14.09 -5.56 -8.18
C ARG A 307 -14.72 -6.90 -8.51
N ARG A 308 -15.01 -7.68 -7.49
CA ARG A 308 -15.70 -8.97 -7.64
C ARG A 308 -17.01 -8.81 -8.41
N GLY A 309 -17.15 -9.55 -9.49
CA GLY A 309 -18.34 -9.51 -10.37
C GLY A 309 -18.27 -8.45 -11.46
N ASN A 310 -17.21 -7.63 -11.54
CA ASN A 310 -17.02 -6.72 -12.64
C ASN A 310 -16.73 -7.46 -13.95
N THR A 311 -17.17 -6.86 -15.06
CA THR A 311 -16.81 -7.25 -16.42
C THR A 311 -16.43 -5.99 -17.19
N LEU A 312 -15.56 -6.10 -18.20
CA LEU A 312 -15.22 -4.95 -19.05
C LEU A 312 -16.46 -4.31 -19.69
N THR A 313 -17.49 -5.12 -20.00
CA THR A 313 -18.77 -4.62 -20.53
C THR A 313 -19.49 -3.69 -19.56
N GLN A 314 -19.50 -4.03 -18.27
CA GLN A 314 -20.11 -3.18 -17.25
C GLN A 314 -19.32 -1.90 -17.04
N ILE A 315 -17.99 -2.03 -16.95
CA ILE A 315 -17.07 -0.90 -16.76
C ILE A 315 -17.15 0.05 -17.96
N ALA A 316 -17.08 -0.48 -19.18
CA ALA A 316 -17.19 0.31 -20.42
C ALA A 316 -18.50 1.12 -20.46
N ARG A 317 -19.62 0.48 -20.11
CA ARG A 317 -20.94 1.13 -20.05
C ARG A 317 -21.01 2.21 -18.95
N GLU A 318 -20.44 1.93 -17.77
CA GLU A 318 -20.41 2.89 -16.65
C GLU A 318 -19.67 4.17 -17.02
N TYR A 319 -18.58 4.05 -17.75
CA TYR A 319 -17.72 5.17 -18.13
C TYR A 319 -18.02 5.74 -19.54
N GLY A 320 -19.00 5.19 -20.25
CA GLY A 320 -19.40 5.68 -21.56
C GLY A 320 -18.36 5.43 -22.65
N VAL A 321 -17.48 4.46 -22.49
CA VAL A 321 -16.41 4.07 -23.42
C VAL A 321 -16.69 2.71 -24.05
N THR A 322 -15.93 2.31 -25.06
CA THR A 322 -16.04 0.96 -25.63
C THR A 322 -15.10 -0.01 -24.91
N ILE A 323 -15.42 -1.30 -24.99
CA ILE A 323 -14.52 -2.35 -24.48
C ILE A 323 -13.17 -2.28 -25.18
N GLU A 324 -13.16 -2.06 -26.49
CA GLU A 324 -11.97 -1.94 -27.31
C GLU A 324 -11.06 -0.81 -26.83
N ASN A 325 -11.63 0.33 -26.46
CA ASN A 325 -10.84 1.44 -25.89
C ASN A 325 -10.15 1.08 -24.58
N ILE A 326 -10.85 0.34 -23.70
CA ILE A 326 -10.25 -0.14 -22.44
C ILE A 326 -9.17 -1.19 -22.73
N VAL A 327 -9.46 -2.14 -23.62
CA VAL A 327 -8.55 -3.22 -24.01
C VAL A 327 -7.25 -2.65 -24.60
N GLU A 328 -7.34 -1.73 -25.55
CA GLU A 328 -6.20 -1.10 -26.21
C GLU A 328 -5.36 -0.29 -25.21
N LEU A 329 -6.01 0.52 -24.38
CA LEU A 329 -5.32 1.38 -23.40
C LEU A 329 -4.59 0.59 -22.30
N ASN A 330 -5.04 -0.65 -22.02
CA ASN A 330 -4.49 -1.51 -20.97
C ASN A 330 -3.71 -2.72 -21.51
N GLY A 331 -3.63 -2.92 -22.80
CA GLY A 331 -2.94 -4.07 -23.39
C GLY A 331 -3.59 -5.41 -23.05
N ILE A 332 -4.93 -5.45 -22.84
CA ILE A 332 -5.63 -6.67 -22.40
C ILE A 332 -5.72 -7.66 -23.56
N ALA A 333 -5.05 -8.80 -23.43
CA ALA A 333 -5.03 -9.84 -24.46
C ALA A 333 -6.37 -10.57 -24.60
N ASN A 334 -7.13 -10.74 -23.52
CA ASN A 334 -8.43 -11.39 -23.50
C ASN A 334 -9.48 -10.54 -22.78
N PRO A 335 -10.41 -9.89 -23.53
CA PRO A 335 -11.42 -9.01 -22.93
C PRO A 335 -12.39 -9.68 -21.95
N ASN A 336 -12.45 -11.01 -21.95
CA ASN A 336 -13.30 -11.77 -21.04
C ASN A 336 -12.59 -12.13 -19.74
N LEU A 337 -11.33 -11.74 -19.57
CA LEU A 337 -10.51 -12.10 -18.43
C LEU A 337 -9.89 -10.85 -17.81
N ILE A 338 -10.53 -10.34 -16.79
CA ILE A 338 -10.02 -9.30 -15.90
C ILE A 338 -10.02 -9.83 -14.47
N TYR A 339 -9.04 -9.43 -13.70
CA TYR A 339 -8.82 -9.98 -12.36
C TYR A 339 -9.26 -8.97 -11.28
N ILE A 340 -9.82 -9.49 -10.20
CA ILE A 340 -10.16 -8.66 -9.02
C ILE A 340 -8.87 -8.02 -8.50
N GLY A 341 -8.91 -6.70 -8.24
CA GLY A 341 -7.75 -5.91 -7.85
C GLY A 341 -6.94 -5.35 -9.03
N GLU A 342 -7.20 -5.79 -10.26
CA GLU A 342 -6.55 -5.22 -11.45
C GLU A 342 -6.92 -3.74 -11.63
N THR A 343 -5.91 -2.89 -11.86
CA THR A 343 -6.14 -1.48 -12.14
C THR A 343 -6.22 -1.23 -13.64
N LEU A 344 -7.40 -0.83 -14.10
CA LEU A 344 -7.65 -0.48 -15.50
C LEU A 344 -7.56 1.03 -15.71
N ARG A 345 -6.92 1.44 -16.78
CA ARG A 345 -6.99 2.81 -17.32
C ARG A 345 -8.25 2.92 -18.18
N ILE A 346 -9.14 3.83 -17.81
CA ILE A 346 -10.38 4.07 -18.53
C ILE A 346 -10.25 5.40 -19.29
N PRO A 347 -10.37 5.41 -20.64
CA PRO A 347 -10.22 6.65 -21.41
C PRO A 347 -11.22 7.71 -20.95
N THR A 348 -10.79 8.97 -20.89
CA THR A 348 -11.71 10.10 -20.72
C THR A 348 -12.23 10.53 -22.08
N ILE A 349 -13.55 10.56 -22.24
CA ILE A 349 -14.18 11.14 -23.43
C ILE A 349 -14.22 12.66 -23.20
N ASN A 350 -13.41 13.41 -23.93
CA ASN A 350 -13.57 14.85 -24.04
C ASN A 350 -14.75 15.12 -24.99
N ASN A 351 -15.90 15.50 -24.43
CA ASN A 351 -17.00 16.06 -25.22
C ASN A 351 -16.72 17.52 -25.52
#